data_733243a96533af38ffdc14443d03cf45
#
_entry.id   733243a96533af38ffdc14443d03cf45
#
_cell.length_a   1.000
_cell.length_b   1.000
_cell.length_c   1.000
_cell.angle_alpha   90.00
_cell.angle_beta   90.00
_cell.angle_gamma   90.00
#
_symmetry.space_group_name_H-M   'P 1'
#
loop_
_entity.id
_entity.type
_entity.pdbx_description
1 polymer ?
#
loop_
_entity_poly.entity_id
_entity_poly.type
_entity_poly.pdbx_seq_one_letter_code
_entity_poly.pdbx_strand_id
1 'polypeptide(L)'
;MPETMWALVFDRSQDVWEHSRGLRKVRVAKPVLDEAADPSDTERVLIKVLYSGFCGSDRGIWFRKAFRKTVHDSLDAEGKSARVFGHELFGEIVQVGRLAAERYGYKPGDLTTTESHIICGRCHQCLVGDTHVCSNEKTIGFSIDGCFAEYVKLPASALWPTDTAKVRPEVACVQEPFGNAVHACTKADLRGKTLAIFGCGTIGLFALLIARAVGVSRIIGIEPNAENRRLAERVGVDDLVSFEPEAGSWERDPAVVEQVRGFGGDGVDVAMEMSGHNSSLNSAISSVRRGGDVVLFGINGGDFTIQDFSEIITNGISLHSVFGRQIFRTWTMTRNLLESAHTGVQDKVWDVILNRGEGTIVDIGDYEPEAFERSILAHPKIIIRW
;
A
#
# COMPACT_ATOMS: atom_id res chain seq x y z
N MET A 1 -14.38 8.53 -33.95
CA MET A 1 -14.49 8.85 -32.50
C MET A 1 -13.31 8.17 -31.82
N PRO A 2 -12.67 8.77 -30.83
CA PRO A 2 -11.61 8.08 -30.08
C PRO A 2 -12.17 6.80 -29.44
N GLU A 3 -11.31 5.77 -29.38
CA GLU A 3 -11.63 4.52 -28.67
C GLU A 3 -11.87 4.83 -27.19
N THR A 4 -12.89 4.21 -26.58
CA THR A 4 -13.23 4.42 -25.17
C THR A 4 -13.04 3.16 -24.36
N MET A 5 -12.81 3.31 -23.05
CA MET A 5 -12.58 2.23 -22.08
C MET A 5 -13.42 2.43 -20.84
N TRP A 6 -13.65 1.36 -20.07
CA TRP A 6 -14.24 1.46 -18.73
C TRP A 6 -13.20 1.96 -17.72
N ALA A 7 -13.65 2.82 -16.79
CA ALA A 7 -12.86 3.29 -15.67
C ALA A 7 -13.74 3.59 -14.45
N LEU A 8 -13.13 3.54 -13.26
CA LEU A 8 -13.72 4.01 -12.00
C LEU A 8 -13.16 5.39 -11.67
N VAL A 9 -14.05 6.37 -11.57
CA VAL A 9 -13.68 7.77 -11.41
C VAL A 9 -14.41 8.45 -10.26
N PHE A 10 -13.81 9.49 -9.72
CA PHE A 10 -14.52 10.61 -9.11
C PHE A 10 -14.59 11.74 -10.13
N ASP A 11 -15.76 12.32 -10.31
CA ASP A 11 -15.99 13.45 -11.20
C ASP A 11 -16.63 14.59 -10.42
N ARG A 12 -15.85 15.65 -10.15
CA ARG A 12 -16.29 16.82 -9.39
C ARG A 12 -17.38 17.63 -10.08
N SER A 13 -17.65 17.40 -11.36
CA SER A 13 -18.78 18.00 -12.07
C SER A 13 -20.10 17.31 -11.77
N GLN A 14 -20.05 16.08 -11.26
CA GLN A 14 -21.20 15.22 -10.94
C GLN A 14 -21.35 14.98 -9.45
N ASP A 15 -20.23 14.99 -8.70
CA ASP A 15 -20.18 14.63 -7.29
C ASP A 15 -19.56 15.73 -6.45
N VAL A 16 -20.28 16.17 -5.42
CA VAL A 16 -19.73 17.05 -4.39
C VAL A 16 -18.96 16.18 -3.40
N TRP A 17 -17.69 16.49 -3.18
CA TRP A 17 -16.81 15.66 -2.36
C TRP A 17 -17.39 15.35 -0.98
N GLU A 18 -17.88 16.38 -0.27
CA GLU A 18 -18.39 16.27 1.10
C GLU A 18 -19.71 15.49 1.21
N HIS A 19 -20.44 15.33 0.10
CA HIS A 19 -21.79 14.75 0.08
C HIS A 19 -21.89 13.50 -0.81
N SER A 20 -20.75 12.96 -1.26
CA SER A 20 -20.70 11.77 -2.10
C SER A 20 -19.81 10.70 -1.48
N ARG A 21 -19.89 9.49 -2.02
CA ARG A 21 -18.99 8.37 -1.73
C ARG A 21 -18.92 7.43 -2.93
N GLY A 22 -17.97 6.53 -2.90
CA GLY A 22 -17.79 5.57 -3.98
C GLY A 22 -17.12 6.16 -5.22
N LEU A 23 -16.99 5.33 -6.24
CA LEU A 23 -16.47 5.67 -7.55
C LEU A 23 -17.49 5.33 -8.63
N ARG A 24 -17.56 6.15 -9.67
CA ARG A 24 -18.45 5.92 -10.81
C ARG A 24 -17.78 5.05 -11.85
N LYS A 25 -18.44 4.00 -12.32
CA LYS A 25 -18.02 3.23 -13.51
C LYS A 25 -18.53 3.94 -14.75
N VAL A 26 -17.60 4.49 -15.54
CA VAL A 26 -17.92 5.31 -16.72
C VAL A 26 -17.04 4.94 -17.91
N ARG A 27 -17.49 5.33 -19.11
CA ARG A 27 -16.65 5.25 -20.33
C ARG A 27 -15.83 6.53 -20.43
N VAL A 28 -14.49 6.38 -20.51
CA VAL A 28 -13.55 7.47 -20.73
C VAL A 28 -12.76 7.23 -22.02
N ALA A 29 -12.09 8.25 -22.53
CA ALA A 29 -11.18 8.07 -23.68
C ALA A 29 -10.03 7.14 -23.30
N LYS A 30 -9.77 6.12 -24.12
CA LYS A 30 -8.61 5.25 -23.95
C LYS A 30 -7.32 6.05 -24.22
N PRO A 31 -6.33 6.00 -23.34
CA PRO A 31 -5.05 6.65 -23.59
C PRO A 31 -4.33 6.01 -24.79
N VAL A 32 -3.61 6.83 -25.53
CA VAL A 32 -2.78 6.39 -26.66
C VAL A 32 -1.35 6.88 -26.46
N LEU A 33 -0.37 6.16 -27.00
CA LEU A 33 0.99 6.66 -27.17
C LEU A 33 1.05 7.35 -28.54
N ASP A 34 1.35 8.64 -28.54
CA ASP A 34 1.55 9.46 -29.74
C ASP A 34 2.78 10.35 -29.55
N GLU A 35 3.94 9.82 -29.92
CA GLU A 35 5.23 10.51 -29.77
C GLU A 35 5.32 11.81 -30.61
N ALA A 36 4.51 11.95 -31.65
CA ALA A 36 4.46 13.14 -32.46
C ALA A 36 3.67 14.27 -31.80
N ALA A 37 2.56 13.92 -31.12
CA ALA A 37 1.72 14.86 -30.38
C ALA A 37 2.27 15.18 -28.98
N ASP A 38 2.82 14.18 -28.30
CA ASP A 38 3.45 14.30 -26.97
C ASP A 38 4.84 13.64 -26.96
N PRO A 39 5.92 14.41 -27.09
CA PRO A 39 7.28 13.85 -27.05
C PRO A 39 7.62 13.04 -25.78
N SER A 40 6.91 13.28 -24.67
CA SER A 40 7.12 12.49 -23.45
C SER A 40 6.62 11.04 -23.58
N ASP A 41 5.81 10.74 -24.57
CA ASP A 41 5.36 9.38 -24.87
C ASP A 41 6.49 8.46 -25.37
N THR A 42 7.63 9.03 -25.78
CA THR A 42 8.84 8.26 -26.08
C THR A 42 9.35 7.45 -24.87
N GLU A 43 9.10 7.94 -23.64
CA GLU A 43 9.56 7.31 -22.38
C GLU A 43 8.41 6.58 -21.65
N ARG A 44 7.23 6.47 -22.25
CA ARG A 44 6.05 5.86 -21.65
C ARG A 44 5.71 4.51 -22.26
N VAL A 45 4.83 3.81 -21.57
CA VAL A 45 4.19 2.58 -22.03
C VAL A 45 2.68 2.68 -21.87
N LEU A 46 1.94 1.98 -22.71
CA LEU A 46 0.51 1.73 -22.54
C LEU A 46 0.33 0.31 -22.03
N ILE A 47 -0.36 0.17 -20.91
CA ILE A 47 -0.57 -1.10 -20.22
C ILE A 47 -2.06 -1.43 -20.28
N LYS A 48 -2.40 -2.65 -20.69
CA LYS A 48 -3.70 -3.26 -20.47
C LYS A 48 -3.71 -3.77 -19.02
N VAL A 49 -4.61 -3.24 -18.21
CA VAL A 49 -4.76 -3.66 -16.81
C VAL A 49 -5.45 -5.03 -16.79
N LEU A 50 -4.89 -5.97 -16.04
CA LEU A 50 -5.48 -7.29 -15.80
C LEU A 50 -6.10 -7.33 -14.41
N TYR A 51 -5.37 -6.83 -13.43
CA TYR A 51 -5.82 -6.69 -12.04
C TYR A 51 -5.39 -5.35 -11.46
N SER A 52 -6.22 -4.76 -10.62
CA SER A 52 -5.88 -3.60 -9.82
C SER A 52 -6.30 -3.80 -8.36
N GLY A 53 -5.39 -3.49 -7.42
CA GLY A 53 -5.64 -3.61 -5.99
C GLY A 53 -6.31 -2.37 -5.43
N PHE A 54 -7.19 -2.56 -4.46
CA PHE A 54 -7.84 -1.48 -3.72
C PHE A 54 -7.13 -1.28 -2.37
N CYS A 55 -6.46 -0.14 -2.24
CA CYS A 55 -5.62 0.22 -1.10
C CYS A 55 -6.43 0.87 0.04
N GLY A 56 -5.82 0.95 1.24
CA GLY A 56 -6.35 1.74 2.35
C GLY A 56 -6.51 3.23 2.01
N SER A 57 -5.62 3.78 1.20
CA SER A 57 -5.71 5.16 0.68
C SER A 57 -6.88 5.36 -0.28
N ASP A 58 -7.16 4.37 -1.16
CA ASP A 58 -8.37 4.38 -2.00
C ASP A 58 -9.64 4.31 -1.15
N ARG A 59 -9.60 3.59 -0.01
CA ARG A 59 -10.70 3.59 0.97
C ARG A 59 -10.92 4.99 1.56
N GLY A 60 -9.83 5.71 1.85
CA GLY A 60 -9.88 7.11 2.28
C GLY A 60 -10.60 8.01 1.27
N ILE A 61 -10.35 7.79 -0.03
CA ILE A 61 -11.03 8.49 -1.14
C ILE A 61 -12.48 8.02 -1.26
N TRP A 62 -12.73 6.71 -1.22
CA TRP A 62 -14.07 6.13 -1.30
C TRP A 62 -15.05 6.78 -0.32
N PHE A 63 -14.62 6.95 0.92
CA PHE A 63 -15.41 7.56 1.99
C PHE A 63 -15.20 9.08 2.15
N ARG A 64 -14.46 9.73 1.21
CA ARG A 64 -14.15 11.18 1.22
C ARG A 64 -13.44 11.66 2.50
N LYS A 65 -12.69 10.79 3.15
CA LYS A 65 -11.98 11.07 4.41
C LYS A 65 -10.56 11.58 4.23
N ALA A 66 -9.94 11.37 3.05
CA ALA A 66 -8.55 11.71 2.80
C ALA A 66 -8.30 12.16 1.34
N PHE A 67 -7.17 12.83 1.12
CA PHE A 67 -6.62 13.20 -0.19
C PHE A 67 -7.42 14.21 -1.02
N ARG A 68 -8.46 14.86 -0.46
CA ARG A 68 -9.26 15.86 -1.17
C ARG A 68 -8.39 16.90 -1.86
N LYS A 69 -7.48 17.53 -1.08
CA LYS A 69 -6.61 18.60 -1.60
C LYS A 69 -5.76 18.10 -2.77
N THR A 70 -5.10 16.97 -2.64
CA THR A 70 -4.24 16.39 -3.69
C THR A 70 -5.01 16.14 -4.98
N VAL A 71 -6.21 15.55 -4.86
CA VAL A 71 -7.06 15.25 -6.03
C VAL A 71 -7.53 16.54 -6.71
N HIS A 72 -8.06 17.48 -5.94
CA HIS A 72 -8.58 18.75 -6.52
C HIS A 72 -7.48 19.60 -7.13
N ASP A 73 -6.35 19.80 -6.44
CA ASP A 73 -5.22 20.56 -6.96
C ASP A 73 -4.68 19.96 -8.28
N SER A 74 -4.64 18.64 -8.36
CA SER A 74 -4.18 17.94 -9.57
C SER A 74 -5.17 18.09 -10.73
N LEU A 75 -6.48 18.05 -10.45
CA LEU A 75 -7.52 18.26 -11.46
C LEU A 75 -7.49 19.71 -11.97
N ASP A 76 -7.27 20.69 -11.08
CA ASP A 76 -7.12 22.08 -11.44
C ASP A 76 -5.89 22.30 -12.34
N ALA A 77 -4.76 21.72 -11.96
CA ALA A 77 -3.53 21.82 -12.75
C ALA A 77 -3.64 21.18 -14.16
N GLU A 78 -4.47 20.15 -14.32
CA GLU A 78 -4.70 19.47 -15.60
C GLU A 78 -5.91 20.04 -16.38
N GLY A 79 -6.70 20.95 -15.78
CA GLY A 79 -7.95 21.44 -16.38
C GLY A 79 -9.02 20.36 -16.56
N LYS A 80 -9.02 19.33 -15.68
CA LYS A 80 -9.94 18.19 -15.74
C LYS A 80 -11.01 18.27 -14.65
N SER A 81 -12.16 17.61 -14.88
CA SER A 81 -13.20 17.41 -13.88
C SER A 81 -13.12 16.07 -13.18
N ALA A 82 -12.55 15.05 -13.83
CA ALA A 82 -12.54 13.67 -13.35
C ALA A 82 -11.14 13.12 -13.19
N ARG A 83 -10.95 12.24 -12.18
CA ARG A 83 -9.74 11.48 -11.90
C ARG A 83 -10.05 9.99 -11.92
N VAL A 84 -9.31 9.22 -12.71
CA VAL A 84 -9.24 7.75 -12.61
C VAL A 84 -8.36 7.40 -11.43
N PHE A 85 -8.87 6.59 -10.49
CA PHE A 85 -8.10 6.18 -9.31
C PHE A 85 -7.35 4.86 -9.51
N GLY A 86 -6.78 4.34 -8.42
CA GLY A 86 -6.02 3.09 -8.37
C GLY A 86 -4.54 3.25 -8.69
N HIS A 87 -3.72 2.57 -7.88
CA HIS A 87 -2.25 2.65 -7.97
C HIS A 87 -1.55 1.31 -7.76
N GLU A 88 -2.29 0.27 -7.46
CA GLU A 88 -1.80 -1.10 -7.38
C GLU A 88 -2.19 -1.83 -8.67
N LEU A 89 -1.23 -2.20 -9.47
CA LEU A 89 -1.42 -2.67 -10.85
C LEU A 89 -0.72 -4.02 -11.09
N PHE A 90 -1.39 -4.90 -11.81
CA PHE A 90 -0.77 -5.94 -12.61
C PHE A 90 -1.38 -5.92 -14.02
N GLY A 91 -0.54 -5.90 -15.05
CA GLY A 91 -1.00 -5.76 -16.42
C GLY A 91 0.02 -6.17 -17.47
N GLU A 92 -0.43 -6.11 -18.72
CA GLU A 92 0.35 -6.42 -19.93
C GLU A 92 0.68 -5.15 -20.69
N ILE A 93 1.92 -4.95 -21.06
CA ILE A 93 2.36 -3.85 -21.92
C ILE A 93 1.84 -4.11 -23.33
N VAL A 94 1.05 -3.17 -23.87
CA VAL A 94 0.50 -3.28 -25.24
C VAL A 94 1.15 -2.33 -26.24
N GLN A 95 1.75 -1.22 -25.76
CA GLN A 95 2.55 -0.30 -26.57
C GLN A 95 3.72 0.23 -25.75
N VAL A 96 4.83 0.51 -26.42
CA VAL A 96 6.07 1.00 -25.79
C VAL A 96 6.60 2.17 -26.61
N GLY A 97 6.92 3.26 -25.93
CA GLY A 97 7.60 4.39 -26.53
C GLY A 97 9.05 4.03 -26.90
N ARG A 98 9.59 4.69 -27.92
CA ARG A 98 10.89 4.36 -28.49
C ARG A 98 12.02 4.39 -27.44
N LEU A 99 12.11 5.45 -26.65
CA LEU A 99 13.15 5.56 -25.60
C LEU A 99 12.90 4.57 -24.45
N ALA A 100 11.65 4.25 -24.14
CA ALA A 100 11.32 3.22 -23.16
C ALA A 100 11.83 1.85 -23.59
N ALA A 101 11.65 1.48 -24.86
CA ALA A 101 12.17 0.24 -25.43
C ALA A 101 13.71 0.20 -25.40
N GLU A 102 14.36 1.29 -25.83
CA GLU A 102 15.82 1.39 -25.86
C GLU A 102 16.46 1.29 -24.47
N ARG A 103 15.90 1.98 -23.46
CA ARG A 103 16.49 2.10 -22.11
C ARG A 103 16.20 0.90 -21.21
N TYR A 104 15.00 0.35 -21.31
CA TYR A 104 14.52 -0.67 -20.35
C TYR A 104 14.31 -2.04 -21.00
N GLY A 105 14.36 -2.13 -22.35
CA GLY A 105 14.15 -3.38 -23.08
C GLY A 105 12.71 -3.88 -23.09
N TYR A 106 11.75 -3.06 -22.69
CA TYR A 106 10.33 -3.42 -22.68
C TYR A 106 9.79 -3.61 -24.11
N LYS A 107 8.85 -4.53 -24.22
CA LYS A 107 8.15 -4.84 -25.49
C LYS A 107 6.68 -5.19 -25.22
N PRO A 108 5.80 -5.07 -26.22
CA PRO A 108 4.44 -5.58 -26.12
C PRO A 108 4.43 -7.07 -25.72
N GLY A 109 3.52 -7.44 -24.82
CA GLY A 109 3.40 -8.77 -24.23
C GLY A 109 4.15 -8.94 -22.90
N ASP A 110 5.03 -8.02 -22.51
CA ASP A 110 5.68 -8.08 -21.18
C ASP A 110 4.66 -7.82 -20.07
N LEU A 111 4.77 -8.63 -18.99
CA LEU A 111 3.92 -8.51 -17.82
C LEU A 111 4.61 -7.68 -16.74
N THR A 112 3.86 -6.78 -16.13
CA THR A 112 4.44 -5.81 -15.19
C THR A 112 3.47 -5.43 -14.08
N THR A 113 4.05 -5.03 -12.96
CA THR A 113 3.42 -4.16 -11.95
C THR A 113 4.09 -2.79 -11.98
N THR A 114 3.70 -1.87 -11.10
CA THR A 114 4.23 -0.50 -11.10
C THR A 114 4.52 0.02 -9.69
N GLU A 115 5.54 0.84 -9.60
CA GLU A 115 5.73 1.76 -8.49
C GLU A 115 4.70 2.88 -8.59
N SER A 116 4.00 3.19 -7.50
CA SER A 116 2.94 4.20 -7.51
C SER A 116 3.45 5.64 -7.45
N HIS A 117 4.68 5.84 -6.95
CA HIS A 117 5.33 7.13 -6.82
C HIS A 117 6.20 7.43 -8.05
N ILE A 118 5.75 8.32 -8.90
CA ILE A 118 6.52 8.77 -10.07
C ILE A 118 7.47 9.87 -9.62
N ILE A 119 8.74 9.53 -9.53
CA ILE A 119 9.81 10.42 -9.07
C ILE A 119 10.29 11.37 -10.17
N CYS A 120 10.79 12.54 -9.80
CA CYS A 120 11.29 13.52 -10.78
C CYS A 120 12.73 13.25 -11.23
N GLY A 121 13.50 12.43 -10.53
CA GLY A 121 14.89 12.07 -10.84
C GLY A 121 15.93 13.19 -10.68
N ARG A 122 15.55 14.42 -10.29
CA ARG A 122 16.44 15.61 -10.32
C ARG A 122 16.43 16.46 -9.06
N CYS A 123 15.51 16.25 -8.10
CA CYS A 123 15.56 16.93 -6.81
C CYS A 123 16.67 16.36 -5.94
N HIS A 124 17.02 17.07 -4.86
CA HIS A 124 18.10 16.64 -3.96
C HIS A 124 17.91 15.20 -3.48
N GLN A 125 16.72 14.85 -3.01
CA GLN A 125 16.39 13.51 -2.53
C GLN A 125 16.60 12.43 -3.60
N CYS A 126 16.20 12.69 -4.85
CA CYS A 126 16.45 11.77 -5.94
C CYS A 126 17.96 11.60 -6.23
N LEU A 127 18.73 12.68 -6.18
CA LEU A 127 20.16 12.66 -6.48
C LEU A 127 20.98 11.93 -5.40
N VAL A 128 20.55 11.98 -4.13
CA VAL A 128 21.22 11.28 -3.02
C VAL A 128 20.70 9.86 -2.79
N GLY A 129 19.70 9.40 -3.57
CA GLY A 129 19.16 8.03 -3.49
C GLY A 129 17.91 7.86 -2.64
N ASP A 130 17.44 8.92 -1.96
CA ASP A 130 16.21 8.91 -1.15
C ASP A 130 14.96 9.18 -2.04
N THR A 131 14.87 8.45 -3.15
CA THR A 131 13.88 8.67 -4.21
C THR A 131 12.44 8.58 -3.73
N HIS A 132 12.18 7.79 -2.70
CA HIS A 132 10.85 7.58 -2.10
C HIS A 132 10.28 8.81 -1.38
N VAL A 133 11.10 9.81 -1.13
CA VAL A 133 10.69 11.12 -0.57
C VAL A 133 10.97 12.26 -1.55
N CYS A 134 10.76 12.01 -2.83
CA CYS A 134 10.94 12.98 -3.90
C CYS A 134 10.06 14.22 -3.67
N SER A 135 10.68 15.42 -3.71
CA SER A 135 9.95 16.68 -3.49
C SER A 135 8.95 17.04 -4.59
N ASN A 136 9.04 16.39 -5.75
CA ASN A 136 8.20 16.64 -6.92
C ASN A 136 7.54 15.34 -7.42
N GLU A 137 7.22 14.44 -6.51
CA GLU A 137 6.57 13.20 -6.88
C GLU A 137 5.16 13.43 -7.42
N LYS A 138 4.74 12.54 -8.32
CA LYS A 138 3.35 12.37 -8.71
C LYS A 138 2.91 10.98 -8.31
N THR A 139 1.72 10.87 -7.73
CA THR A 139 1.18 9.58 -7.30
C THR A 139 0.11 9.12 -8.28
N ILE A 140 0.29 7.92 -8.84
CA ILE A 140 -0.68 7.27 -9.72
C ILE A 140 -2.02 7.16 -8.99
N GLY A 141 -3.11 7.48 -9.66
CA GLY A 141 -4.46 7.43 -9.10
C GLY A 141 -4.81 8.58 -8.16
N PHE A 142 -3.90 9.52 -7.89
CA PHE A 142 -4.15 10.69 -7.03
C PHE A 142 -3.86 12.00 -7.76
N SER A 143 -2.61 12.20 -8.14
CA SER A 143 -2.17 13.40 -8.85
C SER A 143 -2.06 13.22 -10.36
N ILE A 144 -2.18 12.01 -10.86
CA ILE A 144 -2.34 11.62 -12.28
C ILE A 144 -3.35 10.47 -12.37
N ASP A 145 -3.88 10.21 -13.57
CA ASP A 145 -4.81 9.10 -13.78
C ASP A 145 -4.18 7.75 -13.45
N GLY A 146 -4.95 6.88 -12.81
CA GLY A 146 -4.54 5.61 -12.23
C GLY A 146 -5.01 4.39 -13.01
N CYS A 147 -4.92 3.23 -12.34
CA CYS A 147 -5.13 1.92 -12.93
C CYS A 147 -6.52 1.31 -12.67
N PHE A 148 -7.46 2.04 -12.09
CA PHE A 148 -8.86 1.60 -12.07
C PHE A 148 -9.50 1.87 -13.43
N ALA A 149 -8.96 1.24 -14.47
CA ALA A 149 -9.36 1.36 -15.86
C ALA A 149 -8.83 0.17 -16.68
N GLU A 150 -9.43 -0.08 -17.85
CA GLU A 150 -8.97 -1.16 -18.76
C GLU A 150 -7.54 -0.91 -19.28
N TYR A 151 -7.13 0.35 -19.39
CA TYR A 151 -5.78 0.74 -19.84
C TYR A 151 -5.25 1.92 -19.02
N VAL A 152 -3.94 1.94 -18.84
CA VAL A 152 -3.22 3.07 -18.21
C VAL A 152 -1.93 3.38 -18.96
N LYS A 153 -1.59 4.68 -19.10
CA LYS A 153 -0.35 5.16 -19.70
C LYS A 153 0.59 5.66 -18.62
N LEU A 154 1.76 5.02 -18.47
CA LEU A 154 2.70 5.28 -17.39
C LEU A 154 4.13 5.47 -17.91
N PRO A 155 4.99 6.19 -17.15
CA PRO A 155 6.43 6.21 -17.41
C PRO A 155 7.03 4.81 -17.28
N ALA A 156 7.84 4.40 -18.25
CA ALA A 156 8.53 3.11 -18.22
C ALA A 156 9.46 2.94 -17.00
N SER A 157 9.97 4.06 -16.48
CA SER A 157 10.80 4.09 -15.27
C SER A 157 10.10 3.67 -13.97
N ALA A 158 8.77 3.63 -13.96
CA ALA A 158 7.99 3.19 -12.79
C ALA A 158 7.68 1.69 -12.79
N LEU A 159 7.95 0.99 -13.89
CA LEU A 159 7.54 -0.39 -14.05
C LEU A 159 8.47 -1.38 -13.35
N TRP A 160 7.87 -2.46 -12.87
CA TRP A 160 8.57 -3.61 -12.31
C TRP A 160 8.15 -4.89 -13.04
N PRO A 161 9.04 -5.49 -13.84
CA PRO A 161 8.74 -6.72 -14.58
C PRO A 161 8.37 -7.87 -13.64
N THR A 162 7.36 -8.64 -14.02
CA THR A 162 6.83 -9.73 -13.19
C THR A 162 6.75 -11.04 -13.99
N ASP A 163 7.36 -12.09 -13.46
CA ASP A 163 7.36 -13.43 -14.03
C ASP A 163 6.19 -14.25 -13.46
N THR A 164 5.16 -14.47 -14.27
CA THR A 164 3.97 -15.22 -13.86
C THR A 164 4.19 -16.75 -13.77
N ALA A 165 5.34 -17.24 -14.19
CA ALA A 165 5.72 -18.63 -13.88
C ALA A 165 6.11 -18.78 -12.40
N LYS A 166 6.43 -17.68 -11.70
CA LYS A 166 6.86 -17.66 -10.31
C LYS A 166 5.88 -16.98 -9.36
N VAL A 167 5.16 -15.97 -9.84
CA VAL A 167 4.20 -15.20 -9.04
C VAL A 167 2.83 -15.24 -9.69
N ARG A 168 1.80 -15.64 -8.93
CA ARG A 168 0.41 -15.63 -9.38
C ARG A 168 -0.01 -14.20 -9.79
N PRO A 169 -0.78 -14.03 -10.87
CA PRO A 169 -1.25 -12.73 -11.32
C PRO A 169 -1.97 -11.92 -10.23
N GLU A 170 -2.80 -12.57 -9.43
CA GLU A 170 -3.55 -11.93 -8.34
C GLU A 170 -2.62 -11.46 -7.21
N VAL A 171 -1.58 -12.23 -6.92
CA VAL A 171 -0.54 -11.84 -5.94
C VAL A 171 0.39 -10.78 -6.53
N ALA A 172 0.67 -10.85 -7.83
CA ALA A 172 1.47 -9.84 -8.53
C ALA A 172 0.85 -8.44 -8.40
N CYS A 173 -0.48 -8.34 -8.40
CA CYS A 173 -1.21 -7.09 -8.23
C CYS A 173 -0.94 -6.40 -6.89
N VAL A 174 -0.62 -7.15 -5.84
CA VAL A 174 -0.38 -6.59 -4.49
C VAL A 174 1.11 -6.42 -4.14
N GLN A 175 2.01 -6.51 -5.12
CA GLN A 175 3.45 -6.28 -4.89
C GLN A 175 3.74 -4.86 -4.37
N GLU A 176 3.00 -3.87 -4.86
CA GLU A 176 3.14 -2.49 -4.45
C GLU A 176 2.91 -2.30 -2.95
N PRO A 177 1.73 -2.66 -2.37
CA PRO A 177 1.51 -2.53 -0.93
C PRO A 177 2.35 -3.53 -0.10
N PHE A 178 2.67 -4.71 -0.65
CA PHE A 178 3.60 -5.64 0.00
C PHE A 178 4.98 -5.01 0.18
N GLY A 179 5.45 -4.25 -0.81
CA GLY A 179 6.70 -3.47 -0.75
C GLY A 179 6.72 -2.41 0.35
N ASN A 180 5.57 -1.84 0.74
CA ASN A 180 5.45 -0.95 1.89
C ASN A 180 5.79 -1.69 3.20
N ALA A 181 5.22 -2.89 3.38
CA ALA A 181 5.52 -3.73 4.53
C ALA A 181 6.99 -4.19 4.54
N VAL A 182 7.57 -4.50 3.36
CA VAL A 182 9.01 -4.78 3.23
C VAL A 182 9.82 -3.59 3.70
N HIS A 183 9.49 -2.35 3.27
CA HIS A 183 10.20 -1.16 3.70
C HIS A 183 10.13 -0.98 5.23
N ALA A 184 8.96 -1.16 5.83
CA ALA A 184 8.79 -1.11 7.28
C ALA A 184 9.66 -2.17 7.99
N CYS A 185 9.67 -3.41 7.51
CA CYS A 185 10.44 -4.50 8.07
C CYS A 185 11.97 -4.35 7.90
N THR A 186 12.42 -3.44 7.03
CA THR A 186 13.87 -3.15 6.85
C THR A 186 14.40 -2.03 7.74
N LYS A 187 13.54 -1.34 8.50
CA LYS A 187 13.94 -0.21 9.36
C LYS A 187 14.65 -0.64 10.66
N ALA A 188 14.40 -1.86 11.11
CA ALA A 188 15.11 -2.47 12.23
C ALA A 188 15.57 -3.90 11.86
N ASP A 189 16.61 -4.41 12.48
CA ASP A 189 16.96 -5.83 12.34
C ASP A 189 15.95 -6.66 13.14
N LEU A 190 15.19 -7.50 12.45
CA LEU A 190 14.11 -8.29 13.04
C LEU A 190 14.54 -9.71 13.44
N ARG A 191 15.69 -10.19 12.98
CA ARG A 191 16.14 -11.59 13.17
C ARG A 191 16.34 -11.94 14.63
N GLY A 192 15.65 -12.97 15.08
CA GLY A 192 15.73 -13.46 16.47
C GLY A 192 15.11 -12.53 17.52
N LYS A 193 14.44 -11.44 17.09
CA LYS A 193 13.82 -10.45 17.99
C LYS A 193 12.35 -10.75 18.26
N THR A 194 11.81 -10.11 19.30
CA THR A 194 10.38 -10.04 19.60
C THR A 194 9.78 -8.81 18.88
N LEU A 195 8.64 -9.00 18.23
CA LEU A 195 7.97 -7.97 17.44
C LEU A 195 6.51 -7.81 17.87
N ALA A 196 6.08 -6.58 18.12
CA ALA A 196 4.68 -6.21 18.27
C ALA A 196 4.18 -5.44 17.05
N ILE A 197 3.05 -5.86 16.46
CA ILE A 197 2.43 -5.20 15.30
C ILE A 197 1.10 -4.61 15.76
N PHE A 198 1.03 -3.28 15.83
CA PHE A 198 -0.15 -2.51 16.18
C PHE A 198 -0.96 -2.21 14.90
N GLY A 199 -2.04 -2.97 14.71
CA GLY A 199 -2.88 -2.96 13.52
C GLY A 199 -2.55 -4.10 12.56
N CYS A 200 -3.41 -5.14 12.52
CA CYS A 200 -3.31 -6.29 11.62
C CYS A 200 -4.21 -6.13 10.38
N GLY A 201 -4.29 -4.90 9.83
CA GLY A 201 -4.86 -4.65 8.52
C GLY A 201 -3.95 -5.19 7.40
N THR A 202 -4.20 -4.82 6.14
CA THR A 202 -3.43 -5.33 4.97
C THR A 202 -1.91 -5.25 5.18
N ILE A 203 -1.40 -4.08 5.57
CA ILE A 203 0.06 -3.87 5.72
C ILE A 203 0.60 -4.60 6.93
N GLY A 204 -0.15 -4.63 8.05
CA GLY A 204 0.24 -5.40 9.23
C GLY A 204 0.30 -6.91 8.96
N LEU A 205 -0.66 -7.46 8.21
CA LEU A 205 -0.64 -8.86 7.79
C LEU A 205 0.55 -9.17 6.87
N PHE A 206 0.88 -8.28 5.94
CA PHE A 206 2.09 -8.42 5.12
C PHE A 206 3.36 -8.34 5.97
N ALA A 207 3.44 -7.39 6.91
CA ALA A 207 4.58 -7.26 7.82
C ALA A 207 4.75 -8.53 8.68
N LEU A 208 3.66 -9.14 9.15
CA LEU A 208 3.65 -10.40 9.88
C LEU A 208 4.26 -11.55 9.03
N LEU A 209 3.83 -11.69 7.76
CA LEU A 209 4.39 -12.68 6.83
C LEU A 209 5.89 -12.48 6.61
N ILE A 210 6.30 -11.23 6.39
CA ILE A 210 7.70 -10.88 6.18
C ILE A 210 8.52 -11.15 7.43
N ALA A 211 8.02 -10.77 8.61
CA ALA A 211 8.67 -10.98 9.89
C ALA A 211 8.95 -12.48 10.13
N ARG A 212 7.97 -13.35 9.83
CA ARG A 212 8.18 -14.80 9.86
C ARG A 212 9.26 -15.27 8.90
N ALA A 213 9.21 -14.80 7.66
CA ALA A 213 10.17 -15.19 6.63
C ALA A 213 11.61 -14.76 6.96
N VAL A 214 11.80 -13.64 7.67
CA VAL A 214 13.14 -13.17 8.06
C VAL A 214 13.62 -13.69 9.42
N GLY A 215 12.81 -14.48 10.15
CA GLY A 215 13.23 -15.17 11.36
C GLY A 215 13.03 -14.38 12.66
N VAL A 216 11.93 -13.64 12.79
CA VAL A 216 11.48 -13.09 14.09
C VAL A 216 11.21 -14.24 15.06
N SER A 217 11.63 -14.08 16.32
CA SER A 217 11.48 -15.13 17.35
C SER A 217 10.05 -15.24 17.88
N ARG A 218 9.37 -14.13 18.03
CA ARG A 218 7.97 -14.05 18.49
C ARG A 218 7.27 -12.84 17.91
N ILE A 219 6.03 -13.01 17.44
CA ILE A 219 5.21 -11.93 16.88
C ILE A 219 3.92 -11.81 17.68
N ILE A 220 3.66 -10.59 18.18
CA ILE A 220 2.45 -10.23 18.90
C ILE A 220 1.63 -9.29 17.99
N GLY A 221 0.40 -9.67 17.68
CA GLY A 221 -0.54 -8.82 16.93
C GLY A 221 -1.47 -8.06 17.89
N ILE A 222 -1.63 -6.77 17.70
CA ILE A 222 -2.56 -5.93 18.46
C ILE A 222 -3.63 -5.43 17.49
N GLU A 223 -4.88 -5.90 17.63
CA GLU A 223 -5.93 -5.66 16.65
C GLU A 223 -7.33 -5.72 17.28
N PRO A 224 -8.14 -4.65 17.22
CA PRO A 224 -9.50 -4.65 17.75
C PRO A 224 -10.50 -5.42 16.89
N ASN A 225 -10.30 -5.48 15.56
CA ASN A 225 -11.22 -6.14 14.64
C ASN A 225 -11.08 -7.66 14.68
N ALA A 226 -12.17 -8.37 14.99
CA ALA A 226 -12.16 -9.84 15.13
C ALA A 226 -11.79 -10.58 13.84
N GLU A 227 -12.18 -10.06 12.66
CA GLU A 227 -11.85 -10.69 11.39
C GLU A 227 -10.37 -10.56 11.08
N ASN A 228 -9.79 -9.37 11.27
CA ASN A 228 -8.35 -9.16 11.12
C ASN A 228 -7.54 -10.05 12.08
N ARG A 229 -8.01 -10.24 13.32
CA ARG A 229 -7.38 -11.19 14.28
C ARG A 229 -7.39 -12.62 13.74
N ARG A 230 -8.53 -13.11 13.20
CA ARG A 230 -8.60 -14.44 12.57
C ARG A 230 -7.64 -14.59 11.40
N LEU A 231 -7.50 -13.55 10.58
CA LEU A 231 -6.53 -13.56 9.48
C LEU A 231 -5.09 -13.60 10.02
N ALA A 232 -4.77 -12.83 11.06
CA ALA A 232 -3.45 -12.84 11.70
C ALA A 232 -3.10 -14.23 12.29
N GLU A 233 -4.06 -14.93 12.93
CA GLU A 233 -3.90 -16.32 13.38
C GLU A 233 -3.56 -17.26 12.21
N ARG A 234 -4.31 -17.19 11.13
CA ARG A 234 -4.09 -18.01 9.92
C ARG A 234 -2.75 -17.70 9.24
N VAL A 235 -2.30 -16.45 9.31
CA VAL A 235 -0.99 -16.02 8.81
C VAL A 235 0.13 -16.58 9.70
N GLY A 236 -0.10 -16.69 11.01
CA GLY A 236 0.85 -17.32 11.93
C GLY A 236 1.45 -16.35 12.96
N VAL A 237 0.64 -15.44 13.52
CA VAL A 237 1.00 -14.68 14.73
C VAL A 237 1.14 -15.64 15.92
N ASP A 238 2.01 -15.34 16.90
CA ASP A 238 2.16 -16.18 18.09
C ASP A 238 1.15 -15.84 19.17
N ASP A 239 0.91 -14.53 19.37
CA ASP A 239 0.00 -14.01 20.38
C ASP A 239 -0.86 -12.89 19.78
N LEU A 240 -2.08 -12.76 20.29
CA LEU A 240 -3.00 -11.68 19.92
C LEU A 240 -3.49 -10.92 21.15
N VAL A 241 -3.45 -9.60 21.05
CA VAL A 241 -4.05 -8.70 22.02
C VAL A 241 -5.26 -8.03 21.37
N SER A 242 -6.44 -8.25 21.93
CA SER A 242 -7.65 -7.55 21.55
C SER A 242 -7.95 -6.45 22.58
N PHE A 243 -8.54 -5.37 22.13
CA PHE A 243 -8.94 -4.24 22.95
C PHE A 243 -10.12 -3.52 22.34
N GLU A 244 -10.80 -2.69 23.12
CA GLU A 244 -11.86 -1.81 22.62
C GLU A 244 -11.27 -0.41 22.48
N PRO A 245 -11.11 0.10 21.24
CA PRO A 245 -10.52 1.41 21.04
C PRO A 245 -11.45 2.52 21.54
N GLU A 246 -10.95 3.40 22.37
CA GLU A 246 -11.67 4.60 22.78
C GLU A 246 -11.62 5.65 21.64
N ALA A 247 -12.80 6.06 21.18
CA ALA A 247 -12.91 6.99 20.07
C ALA A 247 -12.31 8.35 20.43
N GLY A 248 -11.35 8.81 19.59
CA GLY A 248 -10.68 10.10 19.77
C GLY A 248 -9.61 10.13 20.87
N SER A 249 -9.37 9.03 21.59
CA SER A 249 -8.28 8.95 22.55
C SER A 249 -6.92 8.99 21.84
N TRP A 250 -6.01 9.77 22.40
CA TRP A 250 -4.59 9.81 21.99
C TRP A 250 -3.69 9.10 23.00
N GLU A 251 -4.20 8.81 24.20
CA GLU A 251 -3.44 8.20 25.28
C GLU A 251 -3.17 6.72 25.01
N ARG A 252 -2.05 6.21 25.53
CA ARG A 252 -1.76 4.77 25.50
C ARG A 252 -2.85 3.99 26.25
N ASP A 253 -3.13 2.78 25.77
CA ASP A 253 -3.95 1.83 26.51
C ASP A 253 -3.07 1.05 27.48
N PRO A 254 -3.23 1.24 28.81
CA PRO A 254 -2.37 0.59 29.81
C PRO A 254 -2.49 -0.94 29.79
N ALA A 255 -3.70 -1.48 29.51
CA ALA A 255 -3.90 -2.93 29.46
C ALA A 255 -3.23 -3.57 28.26
N VAL A 256 -3.26 -2.90 27.10
CA VAL A 256 -2.51 -3.32 25.92
C VAL A 256 -1.01 -3.31 26.18
N VAL A 257 -0.50 -2.22 26.75
CA VAL A 257 0.94 -2.09 27.10
C VAL A 257 1.39 -3.19 28.06
N GLU A 258 0.62 -3.43 29.13
CA GLU A 258 0.92 -4.48 30.11
C GLU A 258 0.98 -5.86 29.48
N GLN A 259 -0.01 -6.22 28.64
CA GLN A 259 -0.04 -7.51 27.96
C GLN A 259 1.14 -7.67 26.99
N VAL A 260 1.43 -6.66 26.16
CA VAL A 260 2.56 -6.73 25.21
C VAL A 260 3.89 -6.85 25.93
N ARG A 261 4.10 -6.08 26.99
CA ARG A 261 5.32 -6.18 27.81
C ARG A 261 5.44 -7.53 28.50
N GLY A 262 4.32 -8.11 28.95
CA GLY A 262 4.30 -9.44 29.56
C GLY A 262 4.80 -10.56 28.64
N PHE A 263 4.59 -10.44 27.32
CA PHE A 263 5.12 -11.39 26.34
C PHE A 263 6.63 -11.23 26.07
N GLY A 264 7.17 -10.02 26.20
CA GLY A 264 8.56 -9.68 25.94
C GLY A 264 9.45 -9.53 27.20
N GLY A 265 8.91 -9.75 28.40
CA GLY A 265 9.60 -9.47 29.65
C GLY A 265 9.59 -7.98 29.96
N ASP A 266 10.71 -7.26 29.73
CA ASP A 266 10.78 -5.80 29.92
C ASP A 266 10.18 -4.98 28.76
N GLY A 267 9.56 -5.62 27.80
CA GLY A 267 9.02 -5.07 26.55
C GLY A 267 9.56 -5.79 25.32
N VAL A 268 8.97 -5.51 24.17
CA VAL A 268 9.41 -6.09 22.89
C VAL A 268 10.63 -5.37 22.31
N ASP A 269 11.41 -6.06 21.48
CA ASP A 269 12.56 -5.45 20.80
C ASP A 269 12.14 -4.39 19.80
N VAL A 270 11.07 -4.68 19.03
CA VAL A 270 10.55 -3.82 17.97
C VAL A 270 9.04 -3.73 18.06
N ALA A 271 8.49 -2.52 17.93
CA ALA A 271 7.07 -2.30 17.74
C ALA A 271 6.84 -1.63 16.37
N MET A 272 5.85 -2.10 15.62
CA MET A 272 5.43 -1.50 14.34
C MET A 272 4.04 -0.91 14.48
N GLU A 273 3.90 0.40 14.33
CA GLU A 273 2.62 1.09 14.28
C GLU A 273 2.11 1.14 12.84
N MET A 274 1.08 0.34 12.54
CA MET A 274 0.51 0.13 11.21
C MET A 274 -0.95 0.60 11.10
N SER A 275 -1.52 1.10 12.20
CA SER A 275 -2.95 1.44 12.27
C SER A 275 -3.25 2.91 11.94
N GLY A 276 -2.31 3.82 12.21
CA GLY A 276 -2.50 5.26 12.09
C GLY A 276 -3.35 5.88 13.21
N HIS A 277 -3.55 5.20 14.35
CA HIS A 277 -4.27 5.74 15.50
C HIS A 277 -3.30 6.32 16.54
N ASN A 278 -3.64 7.49 17.11
CA ASN A 278 -2.78 8.18 18.08
C ASN A 278 -2.51 7.33 19.33
N SER A 279 -3.54 6.70 19.91
CA SER A 279 -3.39 5.82 21.06
C SER A 279 -2.53 4.58 20.78
N SER A 280 -2.61 4.06 19.55
CA SER A 280 -1.80 2.93 19.08
C SER A 280 -0.31 3.28 19.09
N LEU A 281 0.06 4.47 18.60
CA LEU A 281 1.45 4.91 18.62
C LEU A 281 1.99 5.11 20.04
N ASN A 282 1.23 5.73 20.94
CA ASN A 282 1.64 5.88 22.34
C ASN A 282 1.76 4.52 23.05
N SER A 283 0.86 3.58 22.74
CA SER A 283 0.96 2.20 23.23
C SER A 283 2.19 1.48 22.67
N ALA A 284 2.50 1.66 21.38
CA ALA A 284 3.67 1.06 20.75
C ALA A 284 4.98 1.57 21.38
N ILE A 285 5.11 2.90 21.59
CA ILE A 285 6.27 3.51 22.25
C ILE A 285 6.45 2.93 23.66
N SER A 286 5.35 2.80 24.41
CA SER A 286 5.39 2.31 25.78
C SER A 286 5.59 0.79 25.88
N SER A 287 5.42 0.04 24.79
CA SER A 287 5.55 -1.42 24.78
C SER A 287 6.95 -1.93 24.46
N VAL A 288 7.84 -1.09 23.91
CA VAL A 288 9.23 -1.49 23.62
C VAL A 288 10.09 -1.46 24.88
N ARG A 289 11.09 -2.35 24.92
CA ARG A 289 12.13 -2.33 25.95
C ARG A 289 13.05 -1.11 25.81
N ARG A 290 13.89 -0.89 26.80
CA ARG A 290 14.98 0.10 26.69
C ARG A 290 15.90 -0.27 25.52
N GLY A 291 16.27 0.74 24.72
CA GLY A 291 17.05 0.55 23.48
C GLY A 291 16.30 -0.18 22.39
N GLY A 292 14.96 -0.24 22.43
CA GLY A 292 14.12 -0.83 21.41
C GLY A 292 13.82 0.13 20.25
N ASP A 293 13.20 -0.41 19.22
CA ASP A 293 12.87 0.31 17.98
C ASP A 293 11.35 0.43 17.81
N VAL A 294 10.86 1.60 17.39
CA VAL A 294 9.47 1.81 16.98
C VAL A 294 9.43 2.24 15.51
N VAL A 295 8.75 1.47 14.68
CA VAL A 295 8.57 1.75 13.26
C VAL A 295 7.20 2.38 13.03
N LEU A 296 7.19 3.57 12.44
CA LEU A 296 6.02 4.41 12.21
C LEU A 296 5.62 4.31 10.74
N PHE A 297 4.50 3.66 10.47
CA PHE A 297 3.96 3.49 9.11
C PHE A 297 2.56 4.07 8.96
N GLY A 298 1.69 3.91 9.97
CA GLY A 298 0.30 4.37 9.90
C GLY A 298 0.23 5.88 9.70
N ILE A 299 -0.44 6.34 8.63
CA ILE A 299 -0.62 7.78 8.37
C ILE A 299 -1.83 8.26 9.14
N ASN A 300 -1.62 9.21 10.03
CA ASN A 300 -2.66 9.91 10.77
C ASN A 300 -2.77 11.37 10.31
N GLY A 301 -3.98 11.89 10.28
CA GLY A 301 -4.24 13.31 10.02
C GLY A 301 -4.39 14.10 11.31
N GLY A 302 -3.90 15.35 11.32
CA GLY A 302 -4.00 16.26 12.45
C GLY A 302 -2.80 16.23 13.40
N ASP A 303 -2.96 16.89 14.53
CA ASP A 303 -1.93 16.98 15.57
C ASP A 303 -1.80 15.65 16.33
N PHE A 304 -0.57 15.37 16.76
CA PHE A 304 -0.23 14.17 17.50
C PHE A 304 0.44 14.54 18.84
N THR A 305 -0.05 13.97 19.93
CA THR A 305 0.56 14.13 21.26
C THR A 305 1.32 12.87 21.64
N ILE A 306 2.62 12.99 21.91
CA ILE A 306 3.44 11.90 22.45
C ILE A 306 3.38 11.99 23.98
N GLN A 307 2.89 10.93 24.61
CA GLN A 307 2.81 10.79 26.05
C GLN A 307 4.20 10.48 26.61
N ASP A 308 4.56 11.14 27.71
CA ASP A 308 5.81 10.92 28.42
C ASP A 308 7.05 10.98 27.49
N PHE A 309 7.12 12.00 26.61
CA PHE A 309 8.18 12.16 25.60
C PHE A 309 9.60 11.94 26.14
N SER A 310 9.87 12.34 27.40
CA SER A 310 11.17 12.13 28.02
C SER A 310 11.58 10.66 28.14
N GLU A 311 10.62 9.73 28.17
CA GLU A 311 10.91 8.29 28.21
C GLU A 311 11.57 7.79 26.92
N ILE A 312 11.26 8.40 25.78
CA ILE A 312 11.93 8.06 24.51
C ILE A 312 13.44 8.30 24.64
N ILE A 313 13.81 9.45 25.24
CA ILE A 313 15.22 9.85 25.40
C ILE A 313 15.89 9.00 26.48
N THR A 314 15.28 8.90 27.66
CA THR A 314 15.88 8.22 28.82
C THR A 314 15.94 6.70 28.66
N ASN A 315 15.05 6.13 27.86
CA ASN A 315 15.07 4.71 27.53
C ASN A 315 15.83 4.41 26.22
N GLY A 316 16.34 5.43 25.50
CA GLY A 316 17.10 5.26 24.27
C GLY A 316 16.28 4.61 23.15
N ILE A 317 14.99 4.93 23.03
CA ILE A 317 14.09 4.37 22.00
C ILE A 317 14.36 5.05 20.66
N SER A 318 14.49 4.27 19.60
CA SER A 318 14.62 4.78 18.23
C SER A 318 13.26 4.81 17.54
N LEU A 319 12.92 5.96 16.92
CA LEU A 319 11.71 6.11 16.11
C LEU A 319 12.11 6.14 14.62
N HIS A 320 11.56 5.23 13.83
CA HIS A 320 11.85 5.08 12.41
C HIS A 320 10.60 5.37 11.57
N SER A 321 10.58 6.45 10.81
CA SER A 321 9.49 6.74 9.89
C SER A 321 9.63 5.95 8.59
N VAL A 322 8.49 5.58 8.01
CA VAL A 322 8.39 4.87 6.73
C VAL A 322 7.42 5.61 5.83
N PHE A 323 7.88 5.95 4.63
CA PHE A 323 7.02 6.47 3.58
C PHE A 323 7.25 5.68 2.30
N GLY A 324 6.18 5.11 1.76
CA GLY A 324 6.24 4.33 0.51
C GLY A 324 7.27 3.20 0.54
N ARG A 325 7.97 3.02 -0.56
CA ARG A 325 8.97 1.97 -0.82
C ARG A 325 10.29 2.61 -1.25
N GLN A 326 11.42 2.05 -0.87
CA GLN A 326 12.70 2.46 -1.47
C GLN A 326 12.78 1.93 -2.90
N ILE A 327 12.66 2.84 -3.87
CA ILE A 327 12.54 2.56 -5.30
C ILE A 327 13.95 2.29 -5.90
N PHE A 328 14.31 1.10 -6.45
CA PHE A 328 13.60 -0.18 -6.44
C PHE A 328 14.24 -1.17 -5.47
N ARG A 329 14.90 -0.70 -4.43
CA ARG A 329 15.64 -1.53 -3.48
C ARG A 329 14.73 -2.53 -2.77
N THR A 330 13.60 -2.05 -2.22
CA THR A 330 12.63 -2.92 -1.54
C THR A 330 11.83 -3.79 -2.50
N TRP A 331 11.72 -3.40 -3.76
CA TRP A 331 11.11 -4.22 -4.82
C TRP A 331 11.88 -5.51 -5.08
N THR A 332 13.21 -5.47 -5.02
CA THR A 332 14.03 -6.68 -5.15
C THR A 332 13.75 -7.66 -4.01
N MET A 333 13.62 -7.18 -2.76
CA MET A 333 13.27 -8.02 -1.61
C MET A 333 11.82 -8.53 -1.71
N THR A 334 10.87 -7.69 -2.15
CA THR A 334 9.49 -8.08 -2.44
C THR A 334 9.44 -9.26 -3.40
N ARG A 335 10.12 -9.13 -4.54
CA ARG A 335 10.22 -10.21 -5.54
C ARG A 335 10.78 -11.48 -4.92
N ASN A 336 11.92 -11.40 -4.24
CA ASN A 336 12.57 -12.58 -3.66
C ASN A 336 11.70 -13.30 -2.63
N LEU A 337 10.93 -12.58 -1.82
CA LEU A 337 10.00 -13.15 -0.85
C LEU A 337 8.80 -13.83 -1.52
N LEU A 338 8.24 -13.21 -2.55
CA LEU A 338 7.06 -13.73 -3.26
C LEU A 338 7.40 -14.88 -4.20
N GLU A 339 8.57 -14.85 -4.85
CA GLU A 339 9.03 -15.92 -5.75
C GLU A 339 9.60 -17.14 -4.99
N SER A 340 9.89 -16.98 -3.70
CA SER A 340 10.52 -18.06 -2.90
C SER A 340 9.50 -19.13 -2.50
N ALA A 341 9.68 -20.33 -3.02
CA ALA A 341 8.88 -21.50 -2.61
C ALA A 341 9.14 -21.90 -1.14
N HIS A 342 10.28 -21.50 -0.55
CA HIS A 342 10.65 -21.91 0.81
C HIS A 342 9.97 -21.10 1.90
N THR A 343 9.57 -19.85 1.62
CA THR A 343 8.97 -18.98 2.63
C THR A 343 7.46 -19.21 2.80
N GLY A 344 6.78 -19.73 1.78
CA GLY A 344 5.32 -19.88 1.74
C GLY A 344 4.57 -18.53 1.79
N VAL A 345 5.27 -17.42 1.61
CA VAL A 345 4.69 -16.06 1.69
C VAL A 345 3.62 -15.86 0.63
N GLN A 346 3.91 -16.25 -0.62
CA GLN A 346 2.96 -16.10 -1.73
C GLN A 346 1.68 -16.91 -1.47
N ASP A 347 1.82 -18.16 -0.98
CA ASP A 347 0.68 -19.03 -0.70
C ASP A 347 -0.19 -18.44 0.42
N LYS A 348 0.41 -17.87 1.46
CA LYS A 348 -0.33 -17.19 2.54
C LYS A 348 -1.03 -15.92 2.05
N VAL A 349 -0.40 -15.15 1.17
CA VAL A 349 -1.07 -13.98 0.54
C VAL A 349 -2.30 -14.44 -0.23
N TRP A 350 -2.18 -15.47 -1.05
CA TRP A 350 -3.27 -16.02 -1.83
C TRP A 350 -4.36 -16.67 -0.96
N ASP A 351 -3.97 -17.61 -0.11
CA ASP A 351 -4.92 -18.45 0.64
C ASP A 351 -5.61 -17.73 1.79
N VAL A 352 -4.93 -16.76 2.41
CA VAL A 352 -5.42 -16.09 3.63
C VAL A 352 -5.88 -14.67 3.34
N ILE A 353 -4.98 -13.83 2.80
CA ILE A 353 -5.27 -12.39 2.65
C ILE A 353 -6.22 -12.14 1.48
N LEU A 354 -6.00 -12.82 0.35
CA LEU A 354 -6.87 -12.77 -0.82
C LEU A 354 -7.97 -13.85 -0.79
N ASN A 355 -8.03 -14.67 0.27
CA ASN A 355 -9.06 -15.71 0.48
C ASN A 355 -9.35 -16.54 -0.79
N ARG A 356 -8.33 -16.86 -1.58
CA ARG A 356 -8.42 -17.55 -2.88
C ARG A 356 -9.34 -16.87 -3.89
N GLY A 357 -9.56 -15.58 -3.73
CA GLY A 357 -10.46 -14.78 -4.57
C GLY A 357 -11.91 -14.74 -4.09
N GLU A 358 -12.29 -15.55 -3.10
CA GLU A 358 -13.65 -15.58 -2.60
C GLU A 358 -14.00 -14.30 -1.84
N GLY A 359 -14.88 -13.46 -2.42
CA GLY A 359 -15.28 -12.16 -1.89
C GLY A 359 -14.22 -11.07 -1.99
N THR A 360 -12.99 -11.39 -2.45
CA THR A 360 -11.86 -10.47 -2.55
C THR A 360 -11.49 -10.12 -3.99
N ILE A 361 -11.99 -10.85 -4.97
CA ILE A 361 -11.86 -10.51 -6.40
C ILE A 361 -13.24 -10.06 -6.90
N VAL A 362 -13.28 -8.85 -7.45
CA VAL A 362 -14.48 -8.26 -8.06
C VAL A 362 -14.24 -8.08 -9.55
N ASP A 363 -15.04 -8.71 -10.39
CA ASP A 363 -15.01 -8.46 -11.83
C ASP A 363 -15.57 -7.06 -12.12
N ILE A 364 -14.88 -6.29 -12.95
CA ILE A 364 -15.37 -4.96 -13.32
C ILE A 364 -16.73 -5.05 -14.04
N GLY A 365 -17.03 -6.18 -14.71
CA GLY A 365 -18.36 -6.44 -15.31
C GLY A 365 -19.47 -6.37 -14.28
N ASP A 366 -19.23 -6.92 -13.10
CA ASP A 366 -20.19 -7.07 -12.00
C ASP A 366 -20.09 -5.92 -10.96
N TYR A 367 -19.33 -4.87 -11.28
CA TYR A 367 -19.15 -3.76 -10.36
C TYR A 367 -20.45 -3.01 -10.10
N GLU A 368 -20.88 -3.04 -8.83
CA GLU A 368 -21.96 -2.25 -8.27
C GLU A 368 -21.45 -1.57 -6.99
N PRO A 369 -21.58 -0.22 -6.85
CA PRO A 369 -20.96 0.53 -5.75
C PRO A 369 -21.28 -0.01 -4.35
N GLU A 370 -22.55 -0.35 -4.07
CA GLU A 370 -22.97 -0.85 -2.76
C GLU A 370 -22.45 -2.26 -2.47
N ALA A 371 -22.36 -3.12 -3.48
CA ALA A 371 -21.79 -4.46 -3.34
C ALA A 371 -20.27 -4.36 -3.12
N PHE A 372 -19.60 -3.49 -3.88
CA PHE A 372 -18.19 -3.24 -3.72
C PHE A 372 -17.85 -2.66 -2.34
N GLU A 373 -18.68 -1.72 -1.84
CA GLU A 373 -18.53 -1.17 -0.49
C GLU A 373 -18.61 -2.25 0.59
N ARG A 374 -19.56 -3.18 0.47
CA ARG A 374 -19.64 -4.34 1.40
C ARG A 374 -18.35 -5.16 1.37
N SER A 375 -17.80 -5.43 0.18
CA SER A 375 -16.56 -6.20 0.03
C SER A 375 -15.37 -5.49 0.67
N ILE A 376 -15.18 -4.19 0.44
CA ILE A 376 -14.07 -3.43 1.04
C ILE A 376 -14.20 -3.27 2.57
N LEU A 377 -15.40 -3.38 3.12
CA LEU A 377 -15.63 -3.37 4.58
C LEU A 377 -15.38 -4.74 5.20
N ALA A 378 -15.68 -5.83 4.47
CA ALA A 378 -15.57 -7.20 4.96
C ALA A 378 -14.13 -7.74 4.89
N HIS A 379 -13.31 -7.25 3.95
CA HIS A 379 -11.98 -7.80 3.69
C HIS A 379 -10.89 -6.72 3.78
N PRO A 380 -9.71 -7.03 4.31
CA PRO A 380 -8.60 -6.07 4.38
C PRO A 380 -8.05 -5.73 2.99
N LYS A 381 -8.15 -6.67 2.02
CA LYS A 381 -7.66 -6.50 0.65
C LYS A 381 -8.66 -6.98 -0.37
N ILE A 382 -8.94 -6.12 -1.36
CA ILE A 382 -9.75 -6.42 -2.54
C ILE A 382 -8.91 -6.16 -3.78
N ILE A 383 -9.13 -6.94 -4.84
CA ILE A 383 -8.62 -6.68 -6.18
C ILE A 383 -9.75 -6.67 -7.20
N ILE A 384 -9.61 -5.83 -8.21
CA ILE A 384 -10.56 -5.70 -9.32
C ILE A 384 -9.94 -6.40 -10.53
N ARG A 385 -10.69 -7.27 -11.18
CA ARG A 385 -10.32 -7.91 -12.46
C ARG A 385 -10.97 -7.14 -13.61
N TRP A 386 -10.15 -6.72 -14.57
CA TRP A 386 -10.52 -5.87 -15.71
C TRP A 386 -10.76 -6.65 -16.99
#